data_202b17c646310ce94485f51d4135da24
#
_entry.id   202b17c646310ce94485f51d4135da24
#
_cell.length_a   1.000
_cell.length_b   1.000
_cell.length_c   1.000
_cell.angle_alpha   90.00
_cell.angle_beta   90.00
_cell.angle_gamma   90.00
#
_symmetry.space_group_name_H-M   'P 1'
#
loop_
_entity.id
_entity.type
_entity.pdbx_description
1 polymer ?
#
loop_
_entity_poly.entity_id
_entity_poly.type
_entity_poly.pdbx_seq_one_letter_code
_entity_poly.pdbx_strand_id
1 'polypeptide(L)'
;EDSGDRVEGGQRDYFTRCGWWRGVDGAGEGPGADRLGPRPRHFNQGTFKIRHTASGELPLFDAKIPTPGQNDLFETVTHGLPGSAMPSWEGILTEEQRLQVLSFVTTQLVKDRKFTDKQSESQSILQLGDLKPIPATEESLKKGAELIVEKKCVECHGADGRGDGNAFNLKDDWGFSIQPANWHKCWNFRGSRQDPYNVKNIFRTFSTGVNGTPMPSFADNTTVEERWHIANFVNSLCEREADGTPLSIDQLTDKPKVNFVVSSGLVLGNGEIPADPANELWQKRARRIIAMGGQIPH
;
A
#
# COMPACT_ATOMS: atom_id res chain seq x y z
N GLU A 1 17.72 20.73 -22.14
CA GLU A 1 18.64 20.45 -21.04
C GLU A 1 19.31 19.10 -21.27
N ASP A 2 20.63 19.07 -21.15
CA ASP A 2 21.42 17.86 -21.37
C ASP A 2 21.04 16.83 -20.28
N SER A 3 20.96 15.56 -20.66
CA SER A 3 20.64 14.45 -19.75
C SER A 3 21.65 14.34 -18.59
N GLY A 4 22.87 14.84 -18.77
CA GLY A 4 23.91 14.92 -17.76
C GLY A 4 23.57 15.89 -16.63
N ASP A 5 23.20 17.12 -16.95
CA ASP A 5 22.87 18.16 -15.96
C ASP A 5 21.68 17.76 -15.09
N ARG A 6 20.70 17.06 -15.68
CA ARG A 6 19.54 16.54 -14.95
C ARG A 6 19.92 15.47 -13.93
N VAL A 7 20.82 14.57 -14.27
CA VAL A 7 21.32 13.52 -13.37
C VAL A 7 22.15 14.13 -12.23
N GLU A 8 23.01 15.12 -12.50
CA GLU A 8 23.84 15.79 -11.48
C GLU A 8 22.96 16.57 -10.47
N GLY A 9 21.96 17.32 -10.95
CA GLY A 9 20.99 17.99 -10.10
C GLY A 9 20.26 17.00 -9.20
N GLY A 10 19.81 15.90 -9.78
CA GLY A 10 19.14 14.82 -9.06
C GLY A 10 20.01 14.13 -8.01
N GLN A 11 21.27 13.91 -8.32
CA GLN A 11 22.26 13.35 -7.38
C GLN A 11 22.42 14.21 -6.15
N ARG A 12 22.57 15.51 -6.31
CA ARG A 12 22.70 16.47 -5.19
C ARG A 12 21.47 16.45 -4.28
N ASP A 13 20.28 16.55 -4.87
CA ASP A 13 19.02 16.52 -4.11
C ASP A 13 18.77 15.15 -3.46
N TYR A 14 19.16 14.07 -4.10
CA TYR A 14 19.10 12.73 -3.52
C TYR A 14 19.99 12.62 -2.27
N PHE A 15 21.25 12.99 -2.35
CA PHE A 15 22.18 12.88 -1.21
C PHE A 15 21.79 13.74 -0.02
N THR A 16 21.29 14.93 -0.28
CA THR A 16 20.91 15.87 0.79
C THR A 16 19.58 15.51 1.46
N ARG A 17 18.67 14.83 0.77
CA ARG A 17 17.30 14.62 1.25
C ARG A 17 16.91 13.15 1.42
N CYS A 18 17.44 12.28 0.60
CA CYS A 18 17.07 10.87 0.56
C CYS A 18 18.16 9.95 1.11
N GLY A 19 19.44 10.35 0.97
CA GLY A 19 20.60 9.51 1.30
C GLY A 19 20.64 9.07 2.76
N TRP A 20 20.15 9.90 3.70
CA TRP A 20 20.10 9.55 5.12
C TRP A 20 19.25 8.27 5.39
N TRP A 21 18.21 8.07 4.59
CA TRP A 21 17.30 6.92 4.71
C TRP A 21 17.63 5.80 3.74
N ARG A 22 17.97 6.17 2.50
CA ARG A 22 18.15 5.25 1.39
C ARG A 22 19.58 4.74 1.22
N GLY A 23 20.54 5.37 1.90
CA GLY A 23 21.95 5.17 1.64
C GLY A 23 22.42 5.92 0.38
N VAL A 24 23.72 6.18 0.29
CA VAL A 24 24.32 6.85 -0.86
C VAL A 24 24.29 5.98 -2.12
N ASP A 25 24.26 4.68 -1.93
CA ASP A 25 24.20 3.64 -2.98
C ASP A 25 22.77 3.18 -3.32
N GLY A 26 21.77 3.67 -2.61
CA GLY A 26 20.38 3.29 -2.81
C GLY A 26 20.00 1.90 -2.28
N ALA A 27 20.84 1.28 -1.44
CA ALA A 27 20.58 -0.04 -0.88
C ALA A 27 19.45 -0.06 0.18
N GLY A 28 18.96 1.10 0.61
CA GLY A 28 17.95 1.19 1.69
C GLY A 28 18.54 1.07 3.09
N GLU A 29 19.86 1.17 3.23
CA GLU A 29 20.63 0.99 4.46
C GLU A 29 21.30 2.30 4.92
N GLY A 30 20.64 3.43 4.69
CA GLY A 30 21.13 4.71 5.18
C GLY A 30 21.18 4.76 6.73
N PRO A 31 21.95 5.72 7.32
CA PRO A 31 22.13 5.80 8.77
C PRO A 31 20.85 5.85 9.60
N GLY A 32 19.76 6.35 9.02
CA GLY A 32 18.45 6.41 9.66
C GLY A 32 17.53 5.23 9.37
N ALA A 33 17.92 4.30 8.49
CA ALA A 33 17.03 3.24 7.99
C ALA A 33 16.52 2.30 9.09
N ASP A 34 17.33 1.99 10.09
CA ASP A 34 16.99 1.08 11.19
C ASP A 34 15.86 1.60 12.08
N ARG A 35 15.60 2.91 12.03
CA ARG A 35 14.54 3.57 12.81
C ARG A 35 13.21 3.63 12.08
N LEU A 36 13.15 3.09 10.86
CA LEU A 36 11.96 3.15 10.02
C LEU A 36 11.24 1.81 9.94
N GLY A 37 9.93 1.87 10.08
CA GLY A 37 9.03 0.75 9.82
C GLY A 37 7.91 1.16 8.86
N PRO A 38 7.80 0.58 7.68
CA PRO A 38 8.72 -0.36 7.03
C PRO A 38 10.04 0.32 6.56
N ARG A 39 11.10 -0.48 6.46
CA ARG A 39 12.39 0.02 5.96
C ARG A 39 12.32 0.58 4.54
N PRO A 40 13.23 1.49 4.18
CA PRO A 40 13.39 1.97 2.81
C PRO A 40 13.67 0.81 1.84
N ARG A 41 13.19 0.91 0.61
CA ARG A 41 13.42 -0.12 -0.41
C ARG A 41 14.83 -0.06 -0.98
N HIS A 42 15.30 -1.21 -1.42
CA HIS A 42 16.56 -1.40 -2.10
C HIS A 42 16.40 -1.04 -3.59
N PHE A 43 16.88 0.13 -3.98
CA PHE A 43 16.73 0.60 -5.37
C PHE A 43 17.51 -0.23 -6.39
N ASN A 44 18.69 -0.74 -6.00
CA ASN A 44 19.56 -1.48 -6.93
C ASN A 44 18.85 -2.67 -7.58
N GLN A 45 17.94 -3.34 -6.84
CA GLN A 45 17.16 -4.46 -7.34
C GLN A 45 15.95 -4.04 -8.20
N GLY A 46 15.65 -2.75 -8.28
CA GLY A 46 14.47 -2.26 -8.98
C GLY A 46 13.14 -2.66 -8.32
N THR A 47 13.15 -2.89 -7.01
CA THR A 47 11.94 -3.29 -6.27
C THR A 47 11.21 -2.07 -5.71
N PHE A 48 10.08 -1.75 -6.31
CA PHE A 48 9.24 -0.61 -5.94
C PHE A 48 7.84 -1.08 -5.52
N LYS A 49 7.31 -0.49 -4.46
CA LYS A 49 6.04 -0.94 -3.85
C LYS A 49 4.82 -0.59 -4.67
N ILE A 50 4.73 0.66 -5.13
CA ILE A 50 3.56 1.21 -5.79
C ILE A 50 3.81 1.29 -7.29
N ARG A 51 2.90 0.70 -8.07
CA ARG A 51 3.00 0.65 -9.52
C ARG A 51 1.66 0.32 -10.17
N HIS A 52 1.55 0.61 -11.46
CA HIS A 52 0.44 0.19 -12.32
C HIS A 52 0.82 -1.03 -13.18
N THR A 53 2.05 -1.48 -13.12
CA THR A 53 2.57 -2.64 -13.85
C THR A 53 2.30 -3.95 -13.10
N ALA A 54 2.41 -5.07 -13.78
CA ALA A 54 2.21 -6.39 -13.19
C ALA A 54 3.20 -6.69 -12.05
N SER A 55 2.91 -7.73 -11.28
CA SER A 55 3.79 -8.17 -10.19
C SER A 55 5.17 -8.51 -10.72
N GLY A 56 6.20 -8.05 -10.02
CA GLY A 56 7.60 -8.23 -10.43
C GLY A 56 8.10 -7.24 -11.46
N GLU A 57 7.24 -6.48 -12.13
CA GLU A 57 7.65 -5.47 -13.11
C GLU A 57 8.17 -4.18 -12.46
N LEU A 58 8.94 -3.39 -13.24
CA LEU A 58 9.31 -2.04 -12.85
C LEU A 58 8.09 -1.12 -12.90
N PRO A 59 8.02 -0.09 -12.03
CA PRO A 59 6.96 0.91 -12.10
C PRO A 59 7.08 1.77 -13.37
N LEU A 60 6.00 2.40 -13.76
CA LEU A 60 6.02 3.39 -14.83
C LEU A 60 6.90 4.58 -14.43
N PHE A 61 7.77 4.99 -15.31
CA PHE A 61 8.56 6.20 -15.18
C PHE A 61 8.92 6.76 -16.55
N ASP A 62 8.58 8.03 -16.77
CA ASP A 62 9.07 8.85 -17.88
C ASP A 62 9.56 10.19 -17.30
N ALA A 63 10.80 10.52 -17.57
CA ALA A 63 11.41 11.78 -17.11
C ALA A 63 10.80 13.04 -17.77
N LYS A 64 10.01 12.87 -18.83
CA LYS A 64 9.39 13.96 -19.60
C LYS A 64 7.91 14.16 -19.27
N ILE A 65 7.26 13.18 -18.65
CA ILE A 65 5.80 13.17 -18.46
C ILE A 65 5.47 13.06 -16.98
N PRO A 66 5.21 14.18 -16.28
CA PRO A 66 4.78 14.15 -14.88
C PRO A 66 3.28 13.83 -14.73
N THR A 67 2.67 13.12 -15.69
CA THR A 67 1.22 12.92 -15.72
C THR A 67 0.77 11.87 -14.71
N PRO A 68 -0.23 12.16 -13.87
CA PRO A 68 -0.83 11.20 -12.96
C PRO A 68 -1.33 9.93 -13.68
N GLY A 69 -1.02 8.76 -13.09
CA GLY A 69 -1.39 7.46 -13.64
C GLY A 69 -0.49 6.96 -14.78
N GLN A 70 0.49 7.75 -15.21
CA GLN A 70 1.49 7.39 -16.23
C GLN A 70 2.92 7.39 -15.69
N ASN A 71 3.11 7.82 -14.44
CA ASN A 71 4.41 7.92 -13.81
C ASN A 71 4.34 7.57 -12.32
N ASP A 72 4.43 6.28 -12.01
CA ASP A 72 4.33 5.74 -10.65
C ASP A 72 5.36 6.31 -9.70
N LEU A 73 6.59 6.49 -10.18
CA LEU A 73 7.67 7.00 -9.36
C LEU A 73 7.48 8.47 -9.04
N PHE A 74 7.05 9.26 -10.03
CA PHE A 74 6.77 10.67 -9.84
C PHE A 74 5.64 10.89 -8.84
N GLU A 75 4.54 10.15 -8.97
CA GLU A 75 3.43 10.14 -8.02
C GLU A 75 3.89 9.79 -6.61
N THR A 76 4.72 8.74 -6.49
CA THR A 76 5.24 8.28 -5.19
C THR A 76 6.11 9.36 -4.52
N VAL A 77 6.96 10.05 -5.25
CA VAL A 77 7.79 11.13 -4.69
C VAL A 77 6.95 12.35 -4.39
N THR A 78 6.05 12.71 -5.28
CA THR A 78 5.17 13.87 -5.10
C THR A 78 4.33 13.75 -3.84
N HIS A 79 3.61 12.64 -3.68
CA HIS A 79 2.64 12.49 -2.59
C HIS A 79 3.17 11.75 -1.36
N GLY A 80 4.37 11.17 -1.45
CA GLY A 80 4.91 10.32 -0.41
C GLY A 80 4.22 8.96 -0.34
N LEU A 81 4.46 8.25 0.74
CA LEU A 81 3.84 6.95 1.03
C LEU A 81 3.16 7.02 2.39
N PRO A 82 1.87 7.36 2.46
CA PRO A 82 1.10 7.34 3.70
C PRO A 82 1.27 6.00 4.43
N GLY A 83 1.36 6.03 5.74
CA GLY A 83 1.65 4.85 6.56
C GLY A 83 3.12 4.39 6.53
N SER A 84 3.99 5.19 5.96
CA SER A 84 5.45 5.02 6.04
C SER A 84 6.11 6.36 6.38
N ALA A 85 7.41 6.33 6.69
CA ALA A 85 8.18 7.54 6.97
C ALA A 85 8.56 8.33 5.69
N MET A 86 8.10 7.94 4.51
CA MET A 86 8.35 8.69 3.28
C MET A 86 7.38 9.88 3.15
N PRO A 87 7.83 11.11 3.35
CA PRO A 87 6.97 12.28 3.25
C PRO A 87 6.62 12.61 1.81
N SER A 88 5.62 13.47 1.63
CA SER A 88 5.39 14.17 0.37
C SER A 88 6.53 15.16 0.13
N TRP A 89 7.03 15.20 -1.09
CA TRP A 89 8.03 16.17 -1.53
C TRP A 89 7.42 17.32 -2.34
N GLU A 90 6.11 17.28 -2.54
CA GLU A 90 5.36 18.40 -3.10
C GLU A 90 5.49 19.62 -2.17
N GLY A 91 5.80 20.77 -2.73
CA GLY A 91 6.03 21.99 -1.95
C GLY A 91 7.43 22.12 -1.31
N ILE A 92 8.26 21.05 -1.32
CA ILE A 92 9.65 21.07 -0.87
C ILE A 92 10.60 21.07 -2.07
N LEU A 93 10.30 20.22 -3.06
CA LEU A 93 11.01 20.13 -4.33
C LEU A 93 10.10 20.60 -5.45
N THR A 94 10.64 21.36 -6.39
CA THR A 94 9.92 21.67 -7.63
C THR A 94 9.65 20.39 -8.42
N GLU A 95 8.74 20.46 -9.38
CA GLU A 95 8.45 19.35 -10.28
C GLU A 95 9.70 18.86 -11.00
N GLU A 96 10.49 19.79 -11.53
CA GLU A 96 11.76 19.48 -12.20
C GLU A 96 12.76 18.80 -11.25
N GLN A 97 12.90 19.28 -10.01
CA GLN A 97 13.78 18.63 -9.05
C GLN A 97 13.34 17.20 -8.71
N ARG A 98 12.03 16.95 -8.61
CA ARG A 98 11.51 15.59 -8.41
C ARG A 98 11.85 14.68 -9.59
N LEU A 99 11.70 15.18 -10.82
CA LEU A 99 12.08 14.42 -12.04
C LEU A 99 13.58 14.19 -12.11
N GLN A 100 14.42 15.17 -11.73
CA GLN A 100 15.86 15.03 -11.67
C GLN A 100 16.31 13.95 -10.66
N VAL A 101 15.75 13.97 -9.44
CA VAL A 101 16.01 12.92 -8.44
C VAL A 101 15.64 11.53 -8.97
N LEU A 102 14.49 11.41 -9.65
CA LEU A 102 14.06 10.14 -10.21
C LEU A 102 14.92 9.70 -11.39
N SER A 103 15.38 10.62 -12.24
CA SER A 103 16.35 10.33 -13.30
C SER A 103 17.65 9.78 -12.70
N PHE A 104 18.17 10.38 -11.63
CA PHE A 104 19.33 9.85 -10.93
C PHE A 104 19.06 8.45 -10.35
N VAL A 105 17.93 8.24 -9.66
CA VAL A 105 17.58 6.94 -9.07
C VAL A 105 17.48 5.86 -10.14
N THR A 106 16.77 6.11 -11.23
CA THR A 106 16.48 5.11 -12.27
C THR A 106 17.69 4.78 -13.14
N THR A 107 18.60 5.74 -13.34
CA THR A 107 19.78 5.55 -14.21
C THR A 107 21.05 5.16 -13.46
N GLN A 108 21.20 5.61 -12.19
CA GLN A 108 22.44 5.41 -11.44
C GLN A 108 22.31 4.42 -10.29
N LEU A 109 21.14 4.32 -9.66
CA LEU A 109 20.97 3.46 -8.49
C LEU A 109 20.31 2.12 -8.80
N VAL A 110 19.43 2.03 -9.80
CA VAL A 110 18.88 0.75 -10.24
C VAL A 110 19.91 0.05 -11.12
N LYS A 111 20.42 -1.10 -10.66
CA LYS A 111 21.53 -1.83 -11.30
C LYS A 111 21.10 -3.12 -11.98
N ASP A 112 20.23 -3.88 -11.31
CA ASP A 112 19.84 -5.23 -11.74
C ASP A 112 18.81 -5.21 -12.87
N ARG A 113 18.21 -4.05 -13.11
CA ARG A 113 17.17 -3.85 -14.11
C ARG A 113 17.35 -2.49 -14.80
N LYS A 114 16.77 -2.33 -15.97
CA LYS A 114 16.84 -1.07 -16.72
C LYS A 114 15.44 -0.54 -17.00
N PHE A 115 15.23 0.73 -16.69
CA PHE A 115 14.07 1.45 -17.17
C PHE A 115 14.22 1.68 -18.68
N THR A 116 13.20 1.37 -19.44
CA THR A 116 13.16 1.54 -20.89
C THR A 116 11.98 2.39 -21.28
N ASP A 117 12.09 3.12 -22.39
CA ASP A 117 10.99 3.95 -22.91
C ASP A 117 9.75 3.13 -23.29
N LYS A 118 9.91 1.80 -23.41
CA LYS A 118 8.83 0.87 -23.77
C LYS A 118 7.99 0.36 -22.59
N GLN A 119 8.30 0.74 -21.35
CA GLN A 119 7.47 0.31 -20.22
C GLN A 119 6.06 0.87 -20.29
N SER A 120 5.88 2.04 -20.89
CA SER A 120 4.55 2.61 -21.18
C SER A 120 3.76 1.82 -22.25
N GLU A 121 4.44 0.99 -23.05
CA GLU A 121 3.84 0.15 -24.10
C GLU A 121 3.60 -1.29 -23.62
N SER A 122 3.99 -1.63 -22.40
CA SER A 122 3.83 -2.98 -21.86
C SER A 122 2.35 -3.38 -21.76
N GLN A 123 2.03 -4.57 -22.29
CA GLN A 123 0.69 -5.19 -22.15
C GLN A 123 0.36 -5.56 -20.69
N SER A 124 1.34 -5.50 -19.79
CA SER A 124 1.20 -5.79 -18.37
C SER A 124 0.73 -4.60 -17.53
N ILE A 125 0.45 -3.43 -18.15
CA ILE A 125 -0.06 -2.26 -17.44
C ILE A 125 -1.51 -2.47 -17.08
N LEU A 126 -1.84 -2.30 -15.80
CA LEU A 126 -3.24 -2.22 -15.39
C LEU A 126 -3.82 -0.91 -15.92
N GLN A 127 -4.75 -1.03 -16.85
CA GLN A 127 -5.50 0.07 -17.45
C GLN A 127 -6.52 0.64 -16.43
N LEU A 128 -6.02 1.23 -15.34
CA LEU A 128 -6.90 1.75 -14.28
C LEU A 128 -7.65 3.01 -14.70
N GLY A 129 -7.15 3.75 -15.69
CA GLY A 129 -7.80 4.93 -16.23
C GLY A 129 -9.13 4.61 -16.94
N ASP A 130 -9.22 3.45 -17.57
CA ASP A 130 -10.38 3.00 -18.32
C ASP A 130 -11.39 2.24 -17.46
N LEU A 131 -11.00 1.82 -16.25
CA LEU A 131 -11.86 1.06 -15.35
C LEU A 131 -12.71 2.01 -14.50
N LYS A 132 -14.00 1.98 -14.70
CA LYS A 132 -14.96 2.71 -13.86
C LYS A 132 -15.24 1.89 -12.60
N PRO A 133 -15.09 2.48 -11.39
CA PRO A 133 -15.51 1.83 -10.18
C PRO A 133 -16.99 1.45 -10.25
N ILE A 134 -17.33 0.26 -9.75
CA ILE A 134 -18.73 -0.09 -9.56
C ILE A 134 -19.28 0.59 -8.30
N PRO A 135 -20.59 0.89 -8.24
CA PRO A 135 -21.20 1.50 -7.06
C PRO A 135 -20.98 0.66 -5.79
N ALA A 136 -20.70 1.32 -4.68
CA ALA A 136 -20.58 0.69 -3.37
C ALA A 136 -21.98 0.43 -2.76
N THR A 137 -22.76 -0.45 -3.38
CA THR A 137 -24.07 -0.88 -2.87
C THR A 137 -23.89 -1.88 -1.73
N GLU A 138 -24.95 -2.10 -0.94
CA GLU A 138 -24.97 -3.11 0.12
C GLU A 138 -24.60 -4.51 -0.44
N GLU A 139 -25.11 -4.85 -1.62
CA GLU A 139 -24.78 -6.10 -2.31
C GLU A 139 -23.28 -6.15 -2.65
N SER A 140 -22.72 -5.06 -3.18
CA SER A 140 -21.29 -4.97 -3.48
C SER A 140 -20.43 -5.15 -2.24
N LEU A 141 -20.82 -4.52 -1.12
CA LEU A 141 -20.10 -4.63 0.15
C LEU A 141 -20.17 -6.06 0.71
N LYS A 142 -21.35 -6.68 0.65
CA LYS A 142 -21.52 -8.08 1.06
C LYS A 142 -20.65 -9.02 0.23
N LYS A 143 -20.67 -8.86 -1.09
CA LYS A 143 -19.85 -9.66 -1.99
C LYS A 143 -18.35 -9.47 -1.74
N GLY A 144 -17.93 -8.23 -1.49
CA GLY A 144 -16.56 -7.90 -1.10
C GLY A 144 -16.14 -8.60 0.19
N ALA A 145 -17.00 -8.59 1.22
CA ALA A 145 -16.74 -9.29 2.48
C ALA A 145 -16.58 -10.82 2.30
N GLU A 146 -17.44 -11.44 1.48
CA GLU A 146 -17.32 -12.86 1.15
C GLU A 146 -15.99 -13.17 0.45
N LEU A 147 -15.63 -12.36 -0.54
CA LEU A 147 -14.36 -12.50 -1.29
C LEU A 147 -13.12 -12.32 -0.41
N ILE A 148 -13.14 -11.41 0.56
CA ILE A 148 -12.05 -11.21 1.53
C ILE A 148 -11.74 -12.52 2.28
N VAL A 149 -12.76 -13.29 2.63
CA VAL A 149 -12.60 -14.58 3.31
C VAL A 149 -12.18 -15.66 2.30
N GLU A 150 -12.87 -15.75 1.17
CA GLU A 150 -12.58 -16.73 0.12
C GLU A 150 -11.13 -16.64 -0.37
N LYS A 151 -10.66 -15.42 -0.62
CA LYS A 151 -9.29 -15.15 -1.09
C LYS A 151 -8.26 -15.09 0.05
N LYS A 152 -8.66 -15.46 1.28
CA LYS A 152 -7.80 -15.59 2.46
C LYS A 152 -7.12 -14.30 2.92
N CYS A 153 -7.65 -13.15 2.56
CA CYS A 153 -7.11 -11.86 2.96
C CYS A 153 -7.07 -11.70 4.50
N VAL A 154 -8.05 -12.31 5.18
CA VAL A 154 -8.16 -12.30 6.65
C VAL A 154 -6.99 -12.99 7.36
N GLU A 155 -6.28 -13.92 6.71
CA GLU A 155 -5.13 -14.59 7.30
C GLU A 155 -4.02 -13.60 7.68
N CYS A 156 -3.84 -12.57 6.87
CA CYS A 156 -2.88 -11.51 7.09
C CYS A 156 -3.52 -10.27 7.73
N HIS A 157 -4.63 -9.80 7.16
CA HIS A 157 -5.24 -8.55 7.60
C HIS A 157 -6.11 -8.67 8.85
N GLY A 158 -6.38 -9.89 9.33
CA GLY A 158 -7.26 -10.15 10.47
C GLY A 158 -8.74 -10.17 10.08
N ALA A 159 -9.57 -10.75 10.94
CA ALA A 159 -11.01 -10.88 10.70
C ALA A 159 -11.71 -9.52 10.54
N ASP A 160 -11.23 -8.52 11.27
CA ASP A 160 -11.75 -7.15 11.23
C ASP A 160 -10.96 -6.22 10.30
N GLY A 161 -9.97 -6.73 9.57
CA GLY A 161 -9.12 -5.89 8.72
C GLY A 161 -8.16 -4.96 9.47
N ARG A 162 -7.82 -5.26 10.73
CA ARG A 162 -6.94 -4.42 11.55
C ARG A 162 -5.44 -4.66 11.34
N GLY A 163 -5.08 -5.58 10.44
CA GLY A 163 -3.68 -5.97 10.20
C GLY A 163 -3.11 -6.87 11.29
N ASP A 164 -3.96 -7.51 12.08
CA ASP A 164 -3.61 -8.35 13.22
C ASP A 164 -3.92 -9.85 13.00
N GLY A 165 -3.94 -10.28 11.75
CA GLY A 165 -4.08 -11.69 11.38
C GLY A 165 -2.89 -12.53 11.84
N ASN A 166 -2.82 -13.79 11.41
CA ASN A 166 -1.72 -14.70 11.76
C ASN A 166 -0.34 -14.28 11.24
N ALA A 167 -0.30 -13.21 10.48
CA ALA A 167 0.87 -12.70 9.79
C ALA A 167 1.77 -11.78 10.65
N PHE A 168 1.69 -11.82 11.97
CA PHE A 168 2.53 -10.98 12.85
C PHE A 168 4.03 -11.30 12.76
N ASN A 169 4.40 -12.44 12.14
CA ASN A 169 5.79 -12.83 11.86
C ASN A 169 6.18 -12.67 10.41
N LEU A 170 5.37 -11.96 9.60
CA LEU A 170 5.72 -11.73 8.22
C LEU A 170 6.99 -10.92 8.10
N LYS A 171 7.78 -11.29 7.11
CA LYS A 171 8.99 -10.58 6.72
C LYS A 171 8.87 -10.13 5.28
N ASP A 172 9.51 -9.02 4.99
CA ASP A 172 9.74 -8.61 3.62
C ASP A 172 10.88 -9.44 2.97
N ASP A 173 11.13 -9.21 1.69
CA ASP A 173 12.14 -9.98 0.92
C ASP A 173 13.57 -9.83 1.48
N TRP A 174 13.80 -8.86 2.35
CA TRP A 174 15.10 -8.62 3.01
C TRP A 174 15.14 -9.14 4.45
N GLY A 175 14.09 -9.83 4.89
CA GLY A 175 14.00 -10.45 6.22
C GLY A 175 13.55 -9.52 7.35
N PHE A 176 13.15 -8.28 7.05
CA PHE A 176 12.63 -7.34 8.05
C PHE A 176 11.15 -7.58 8.33
N SER A 177 10.79 -7.43 9.60
CA SER A 177 9.39 -7.57 10.01
C SER A 177 8.50 -6.54 9.31
N ILE A 178 7.37 -6.99 8.82
CA ILE A 178 6.37 -6.17 8.16
C ILE A 178 4.98 -6.52 8.70
N GLN A 179 4.11 -5.52 8.74
CA GLN A 179 2.72 -5.71 9.15
C GLN A 179 1.76 -5.34 8.01
N PRO A 180 0.67 -6.11 7.85
CA PRO A 180 -0.41 -5.75 6.93
C PRO A 180 -1.04 -4.40 7.32
N ALA A 181 -1.55 -3.68 6.34
CA ALA A 181 -2.26 -2.43 6.60
C ALA A 181 -3.52 -2.68 7.44
N ASN A 182 -3.78 -1.78 8.39
CA ASN A 182 -5.05 -1.69 9.08
C ASN A 182 -6.04 -0.92 8.19
N TRP A 183 -7.09 -1.58 7.73
CA TRP A 183 -8.05 -1.03 6.78
C TRP A 183 -8.94 0.08 7.38
N HIS A 184 -9.06 0.17 8.69
CA HIS A 184 -9.78 1.26 9.37
C HIS A 184 -9.01 2.58 9.32
N LYS A 185 -7.68 2.51 9.20
CA LYS A 185 -6.79 3.67 9.14
C LYS A 185 -6.57 4.10 7.69
N CYS A 186 -7.58 4.71 7.09
CA CYS A 186 -7.57 5.06 5.67
C CYS A 186 -6.47 6.04 5.30
N TRP A 187 -6.08 6.92 6.20
CA TRP A 187 -4.92 7.81 6.02
C TRP A 187 -3.61 7.04 5.79
N ASN A 188 -3.59 5.76 6.14
CA ASN A 188 -2.45 4.84 5.97
C ASN A 188 -2.48 4.11 4.62
N PHE A 189 -3.52 4.24 3.83
CA PHE A 189 -3.57 3.69 2.49
C PHE A 189 -2.76 4.56 1.54
N ARG A 190 -1.91 3.91 0.77
CA ARG A 190 -0.98 4.53 -0.16
C ARG A 190 -1.71 5.02 -1.40
N GLY A 191 -2.59 5.98 -1.19
CA GLY A 191 -3.24 6.74 -2.22
C GLY A 191 -2.52 8.04 -2.51
N SER A 192 -3.01 8.82 -3.48
CA SER A 192 -2.55 10.18 -3.64
C SER A 192 -2.96 11.02 -2.43
N ARG A 193 -2.16 12.03 -2.08
CA ARG A 193 -2.48 12.96 -1.00
C ARG A 193 -3.79 13.72 -1.26
N GLN A 194 -4.14 13.91 -2.53
CA GLN A 194 -5.35 14.59 -2.95
C GLN A 194 -6.61 13.75 -2.74
N ASP A 195 -6.47 12.42 -2.84
CA ASP A 195 -7.55 11.47 -2.56
C ASP A 195 -6.96 10.16 -2.01
N PRO A 196 -6.44 10.19 -0.76
CA PRO A 196 -5.82 9.02 -0.14
C PRO A 196 -6.80 7.87 0.07
N TYR A 197 -8.10 8.16 -0.01
CA TYR A 197 -9.21 7.23 0.22
C TYR A 197 -9.88 6.79 -1.07
N ASN A 198 -9.23 7.06 -2.19
CA ASN A 198 -9.78 6.67 -3.50
C ASN A 198 -9.79 5.16 -3.63
N VAL A 199 -10.97 4.62 -3.83
CA VAL A 199 -11.21 3.20 -4.04
C VAL A 199 -10.35 2.62 -5.20
N LYS A 200 -9.98 3.45 -6.19
CA LYS A 200 -9.06 3.07 -7.28
C LYS A 200 -7.66 2.74 -6.77
N ASN A 201 -7.18 3.43 -5.75
CA ASN A 201 -5.86 3.14 -5.16
C ASN A 201 -5.87 1.81 -4.40
N ILE A 202 -6.97 1.50 -3.72
CA ILE A 202 -7.17 0.19 -3.10
C ILE A 202 -7.18 -0.89 -4.20
N PHE A 203 -8.01 -0.70 -5.23
CA PHE A 203 -8.10 -1.59 -6.38
C PHE A 203 -6.73 -1.85 -7.01
N ARG A 204 -5.97 -0.79 -7.31
CA ARG A 204 -4.61 -0.91 -7.85
C ARG A 204 -3.71 -1.72 -6.94
N THR A 205 -3.66 -1.39 -5.65
CA THR A 205 -2.70 -1.95 -4.70
C THR A 205 -2.80 -3.46 -4.60
N PHE A 206 -3.99 -4.02 -4.48
CA PHE A 206 -4.10 -5.47 -4.41
C PHE A 206 -4.16 -6.14 -5.78
N SER A 207 -4.56 -5.43 -6.84
CA SER A 207 -4.44 -5.94 -8.21
C SER A 207 -2.97 -6.19 -8.60
N THR A 208 -2.08 -5.26 -8.25
CA THR A 208 -0.64 -5.39 -8.56
C THR A 208 0.16 -6.08 -7.47
N GLY A 209 -0.37 -6.18 -6.26
CA GLY A 209 0.40 -6.54 -5.08
C GLY A 209 1.37 -5.43 -4.64
N VAL A 210 2.16 -5.71 -3.62
CA VAL A 210 3.16 -4.79 -3.10
C VAL A 210 4.53 -5.46 -3.15
N ASN A 211 5.33 -5.17 -4.19
CA ASN A 211 6.63 -5.79 -4.40
C ASN A 211 7.54 -5.70 -3.18
N GLY A 212 8.29 -6.74 -2.92
CA GLY A 212 9.18 -6.87 -1.77
C GLY A 212 8.43 -7.10 -0.46
N THR A 213 7.16 -7.50 -0.51
CA THR A 213 6.36 -7.86 0.65
C THR A 213 5.53 -9.12 0.37
N PRO A 214 5.04 -9.81 1.41
CA PRO A 214 4.14 -10.95 1.24
C PRO A 214 2.78 -10.63 0.60
N MET A 215 2.43 -9.36 0.34
CA MET A 215 1.17 -8.99 -0.30
C MET A 215 1.22 -9.31 -1.81
N PRO A 216 0.57 -10.39 -2.27
CA PRO A 216 0.65 -10.82 -3.66
C PRO A 216 -0.23 -9.96 -4.58
N SER A 217 -0.05 -10.14 -5.89
CA SER A 217 -1.01 -9.71 -6.91
C SER A 217 -2.24 -10.63 -6.89
N PHE A 218 -3.42 -10.05 -7.00
CA PHE A 218 -4.67 -10.78 -7.15
C PHE A 218 -5.27 -10.68 -8.57
N ALA A 219 -4.56 -10.05 -9.51
CA ALA A 219 -5.06 -9.87 -10.87
C ALA A 219 -5.35 -11.19 -11.59
N ASP A 220 -4.52 -12.21 -11.36
CA ASP A 220 -4.59 -13.48 -12.07
C ASP A 220 -5.66 -14.44 -11.50
N ASN A 221 -6.11 -14.22 -10.27
CA ASN A 221 -7.03 -15.11 -9.56
C ASN A 221 -8.36 -14.44 -9.17
N THR A 222 -8.62 -13.25 -9.71
CA THR A 222 -9.86 -12.49 -9.52
C THR A 222 -10.26 -11.79 -10.80
N THR A 223 -11.57 -11.67 -11.02
CA THR A 223 -12.10 -10.81 -12.07
C THR A 223 -11.98 -9.33 -11.70
N VAL A 224 -12.12 -8.44 -12.70
CA VAL A 224 -12.16 -6.99 -12.47
C VAL A 224 -13.30 -6.61 -11.52
N GLU A 225 -14.46 -7.22 -11.70
CA GLU A 225 -15.65 -6.97 -10.88
C GLU A 225 -15.44 -7.41 -9.42
N GLU A 226 -14.91 -8.61 -9.19
CA GLU A 226 -14.56 -9.09 -7.85
C GLU A 226 -13.59 -8.14 -7.16
N ARG A 227 -12.61 -7.62 -7.88
CA ARG A 227 -11.66 -6.65 -7.33
C ARG A 227 -12.34 -5.35 -6.93
N TRP A 228 -13.36 -4.89 -7.67
CA TRP A 228 -14.12 -3.72 -7.27
C TRP A 228 -14.97 -3.97 -6.03
N HIS A 229 -15.59 -5.16 -5.90
CA HIS A 229 -16.31 -5.53 -4.67
C HIS A 229 -15.39 -5.52 -3.45
N ILE A 230 -14.20 -6.12 -3.57
CA ILE A 230 -13.19 -6.11 -2.51
C ILE A 230 -12.77 -4.67 -2.17
N ALA A 231 -12.49 -3.85 -3.18
CA ALA A 231 -12.07 -2.46 -2.97
C ALA A 231 -13.16 -1.62 -2.28
N ASN A 232 -14.42 -1.79 -2.66
CA ASN A 232 -15.56 -1.15 -2.02
C ASN A 232 -15.70 -1.56 -0.56
N PHE A 233 -15.58 -2.86 -0.29
CA PHE A 233 -15.65 -3.37 1.08
C PHE A 233 -14.51 -2.81 1.94
N VAL A 234 -13.26 -2.91 1.51
CA VAL A 234 -12.11 -2.36 2.24
C VAL A 234 -12.27 -0.85 2.48
N ASN A 235 -12.75 -0.10 1.48
CA ASN A 235 -13.00 1.32 1.62
C ASN A 235 -14.14 1.64 2.61
N SER A 236 -15.11 0.75 2.75
CA SER A 236 -16.23 0.92 3.70
C SER A 236 -15.82 0.76 5.16
N LEU A 237 -14.72 0.05 5.42
CA LEU A 237 -14.18 -0.11 6.78
C LEU A 237 -13.47 1.16 7.28
N CYS A 238 -13.24 2.12 6.41
CA CYS A 238 -12.64 3.39 6.73
C CYS A 238 -13.46 4.17 7.75
N GLU A 239 -12.88 4.51 8.87
CA GLU A 239 -13.52 5.35 9.87
C GLU A 239 -13.59 6.81 9.40
N ARG A 240 -14.80 7.39 9.40
CA ARG A 240 -15.09 8.71 8.83
C ARG A 240 -15.93 9.55 9.76
N GLU A 241 -15.82 10.86 9.64
CA GLU A 241 -16.76 11.84 10.22
C GLU A 241 -18.14 11.73 9.56
N ALA A 242 -19.12 12.39 10.16
CA ALA A 242 -20.49 12.41 9.63
C ALA A 242 -20.61 13.05 8.24
N ASP A 243 -19.68 13.93 7.89
CA ASP A 243 -19.59 14.57 6.57
C ASP A 243 -18.85 13.72 5.52
N GLY A 244 -18.40 12.53 5.92
CA GLY A 244 -17.64 11.60 5.06
C GLY A 244 -16.13 11.84 5.06
N THR A 245 -15.62 12.86 5.75
CA THR A 245 -14.17 13.09 5.92
C THR A 245 -13.57 11.96 6.75
N PRO A 246 -12.46 11.35 6.34
CA PRO A 246 -11.79 10.34 7.15
C PRO A 246 -11.31 10.90 8.47
N LEU A 247 -11.45 10.12 9.52
CA LEU A 247 -10.97 10.50 10.84
C LEU A 247 -9.46 10.69 10.84
N SER A 248 -8.98 11.69 11.56
CA SER A 248 -7.56 11.82 11.86
C SER A 248 -7.11 10.68 12.79
N ILE A 249 -5.79 10.50 12.90
CA ILE A 249 -5.22 9.45 13.77
C ILE A 249 -5.70 9.58 15.21
N ASP A 250 -5.90 10.80 15.71
CA ASP A 250 -6.32 11.06 17.09
C ASP A 250 -7.81 10.80 17.33
N GLN A 251 -8.60 10.73 16.25
CA GLN A 251 -10.05 10.52 16.30
C GLN A 251 -10.43 9.07 16.01
N LEU A 252 -9.46 8.23 15.57
CA LEU A 252 -9.74 6.85 15.24
C LEU A 252 -10.17 6.06 16.48
N THR A 253 -11.27 5.34 16.33
CA THR A 253 -11.74 4.40 17.34
C THR A 253 -11.24 2.99 17.03
N ASP A 254 -11.13 2.15 18.06
CA ASP A 254 -10.80 0.74 17.86
C ASP A 254 -12.00 -0.12 17.46
N LYS A 255 -13.15 0.49 17.32
CA LYS A 255 -14.38 -0.22 16.96
C LYS A 255 -14.66 -0.09 15.47
N PRO A 256 -14.81 -1.20 14.75
CA PRO A 256 -15.28 -1.17 13.37
C PRO A 256 -16.69 -0.60 13.29
N LYS A 257 -16.97 0.17 12.23
CA LYS A 257 -18.28 0.81 12.01
C LYS A 257 -19.25 -0.03 11.19
N VAL A 258 -18.80 -1.14 10.66
CA VAL A 258 -19.58 -1.98 9.76
C VAL A 258 -19.65 -3.40 10.31
N ASN A 259 -20.87 -3.92 10.45
CA ASN A 259 -21.14 -5.29 10.84
C ASN A 259 -21.43 -6.11 9.59
N PHE A 260 -20.50 -6.98 9.20
CA PHE A 260 -20.76 -7.98 8.19
C PHE A 260 -20.65 -9.38 8.78
N VAL A 261 -21.68 -10.17 8.58
CA VAL A 261 -21.64 -11.61 8.82
C VAL A 261 -21.29 -12.26 7.50
N VAL A 262 -20.12 -12.86 7.43
CA VAL A 262 -19.73 -13.66 6.26
C VAL A 262 -20.22 -15.09 6.43
N SER A 263 -20.39 -15.78 5.32
CA SER A 263 -20.91 -17.16 5.26
C SER A 263 -20.10 -18.19 6.07
N SER A 264 -18.87 -17.83 6.44
CA SER A 264 -17.99 -18.61 7.31
C SER A 264 -18.28 -18.45 8.82
N GLY A 265 -19.28 -17.67 9.21
CA GLY A 265 -19.54 -17.35 10.62
C GLY A 265 -18.60 -16.30 11.23
N LEU A 266 -17.69 -15.72 10.43
CA LEU A 266 -16.87 -14.61 10.86
C LEU A 266 -17.69 -13.33 10.88
N VAL A 267 -17.74 -12.67 12.02
CA VAL A 267 -18.27 -11.32 12.15
C VAL A 267 -17.16 -10.34 11.86
N LEU A 268 -17.26 -9.65 10.73
CA LEU A 268 -16.41 -8.50 10.42
C LEU A 268 -17.16 -7.25 10.88
N GLY A 269 -16.61 -6.51 11.81
CA GLY A 269 -17.26 -5.30 12.30
C GLY A 269 -17.16 -5.19 13.82
N ASN A 270 -17.93 -4.45 14.49
CA ASN A 270 -18.01 -3.99 15.89
C ASN A 270 -17.17 -4.69 16.99
N GLY A 271 -16.22 -5.55 16.66
CA GLY A 271 -15.39 -6.26 17.64
C GLY A 271 -16.11 -7.41 18.36
N GLU A 272 -17.27 -7.83 17.88
CA GLU A 272 -17.91 -9.02 18.40
C GLU A 272 -17.09 -10.27 18.04
N ILE A 273 -16.91 -11.09 19.03
CA ILE A 273 -16.19 -12.35 18.93
C ILE A 273 -17.03 -13.31 18.08
N PRO A 274 -16.43 -14.01 17.12
CA PRO A 274 -17.12 -15.11 16.45
C PRO A 274 -17.71 -16.06 17.49
N ALA A 275 -18.97 -16.43 17.32
CA ALA A 275 -19.69 -17.28 18.25
C ALA A 275 -19.10 -18.70 18.38
N ASP A 276 -18.10 -19.05 17.60
CA ASP A 276 -17.35 -20.29 17.70
C ASP A 276 -16.06 -20.11 18.52
N PRO A 277 -16.07 -20.45 19.80
CA PRO A 277 -14.89 -20.38 20.65
C PRO A 277 -13.81 -21.41 20.25
N ALA A 278 -14.10 -22.36 19.35
CA ALA A 278 -13.14 -23.31 18.81
C ALA A 278 -12.32 -22.72 17.64
N ASN A 279 -12.64 -21.52 17.17
CA ASN A 279 -11.88 -20.86 16.13
C ASN A 279 -10.44 -20.61 16.62
N GLU A 280 -9.49 -21.36 16.07
CA GLU A 280 -8.09 -21.31 16.45
C GLU A 280 -7.47 -19.91 16.28
N LEU A 281 -7.96 -19.17 15.31
CA LEU A 281 -7.52 -17.79 15.03
C LEU A 281 -7.91 -16.85 16.18
N TRP A 282 -9.15 -16.96 16.66
CA TRP A 282 -9.65 -16.19 17.78
C TRP A 282 -8.92 -16.53 19.08
N GLN A 283 -8.70 -17.80 19.34
CA GLN A 283 -7.98 -18.24 20.56
C GLN A 283 -6.52 -17.73 20.54
N LYS A 284 -5.86 -17.69 19.39
CA LYS A 284 -4.52 -17.09 19.25
C LYS A 284 -4.55 -15.58 19.50
N ARG A 285 -5.56 -14.88 19.00
CA ARG A 285 -5.75 -13.43 19.22
C ARG A 285 -6.01 -13.12 20.69
N ALA A 286 -6.92 -13.85 21.33
CA ALA A 286 -7.22 -13.71 22.74
C ALA A 286 -6.00 -13.90 23.63
N ARG A 287 -5.22 -14.95 23.39
CA ARG A 287 -3.96 -15.21 24.11
C ARG A 287 -2.95 -14.07 23.95
N ARG A 288 -2.87 -13.47 22.75
CA ARG A 288 -1.98 -12.35 22.49
C ARG A 288 -2.42 -11.07 23.20
N ILE A 289 -3.70 -10.74 23.16
CA ILE A 289 -4.25 -9.58 23.87
C ILE A 289 -3.97 -9.69 25.37
N ILE A 290 -4.22 -10.85 25.97
CA ILE A 290 -3.93 -11.12 27.37
C ILE A 290 -2.42 -11.00 27.67
N ALA A 291 -1.56 -11.56 26.83
CA ALA A 291 -0.11 -11.49 26.98
C ALA A 291 0.44 -10.06 26.89
N MET A 292 -0.26 -9.15 26.23
CA MET A 292 0.06 -7.72 26.13
C MET A 292 -0.60 -6.87 27.24
N GLY A 293 -1.25 -7.50 28.23
CA GLY A 293 -1.92 -6.83 29.33
C GLY A 293 -3.28 -6.20 28.95
N GLY A 294 -3.80 -6.53 27.78
CA GLY A 294 -5.13 -6.09 27.35
C GLY A 294 -6.26 -6.96 27.93
N GLN A 295 -7.45 -6.37 28.05
CA GLN A 295 -8.66 -7.09 28.35
C GLN A 295 -9.35 -7.51 27.05
N ILE A 296 -9.88 -8.74 27.04
CA ILE A 296 -10.74 -9.19 25.93
C ILE A 296 -12.09 -8.52 26.12
N PRO A 297 -12.61 -7.78 25.13
CA PRO A 297 -13.98 -7.29 25.19
C PRO A 297 -14.95 -8.47 25.31
N HIS A 298 -15.86 -8.40 26.26
CA HIS A 298 -16.96 -9.36 26.42
C HIS A 298 -18.04 -9.13 25.38
#